data_424b99fd25f21a21cd89f3ca3fec3a5d
#
_entry.id   424b99fd25f21a21cd89f3ca3fec3a5d
#
_cell.length_a   1.000
_cell.length_b   1.000
_cell.length_c   1.000
_cell.angle_alpha   90.00
_cell.angle_beta   90.00
_cell.angle_gamma   90.00
#
_symmetry.space_group_name_H-M   'P 1'
#
loop_
_entity.id
_entity.type
_entity.pdbx_description
1 polymer ?
#
loop_
_entity_poly.entity_id
_entity_poly.type
_entity_poly.pdbx_seq_one_letter_code
_entity_poly.pdbx_strand_id
1 'polypeptide(L)'
;DDLDYSSVFYFNVAFCLVLYIGLFFASPLISRIYGSPDLVPVIRVLGLTIVVSGVKNVQQAYVAKTMQFRRFFFSTLGGTLFSVGITMAYRGFGIWALVAQQLLNAAVNTAILWLTVGWKPKLMFSLQRLGGLVSYGWKLLVSALLDTIYLKISQLVVGLKYTSSDLAFYNKGDQLCMLVVENINSSIDSVLLPVLSAEQDSRDHVREMTSRAIKTSSYIMMPLMMGMAVCAEPLIRLLLTEKWLPCVPYMQVFCAMYAFYPLHTANLNAIKAMGHS
;
A
#
# COMPACT_ATOMS: atom_id res chain seq x y z
N ASP A 1 -20.12 -18.36 1.25
CA ASP A 1 -21.25 -18.65 0.34
C ASP A 1 -21.44 -17.51 -0.67
N ASP A 2 -22.12 -17.80 -1.83
CA ASP A 2 -22.42 -16.79 -2.86
C ASP A 2 -23.23 -15.61 -2.32
N LEU A 3 -24.09 -15.87 -1.33
CA LEU A 3 -24.89 -14.86 -0.65
C LEU A 3 -24.01 -13.86 0.13
N ASP A 4 -23.00 -14.35 0.81
CA ASP A 4 -22.07 -13.52 1.60
C ASP A 4 -21.26 -12.62 0.67
N TYR A 5 -20.68 -13.18 -0.40
CA TYR A 5 -19.91 -12.42 -1.40
C TYR A 5 -20.77 -11.36 -2.09
N SER A 6 -22.03 -11.69 -2.46
CA SER A 6 -22.92 -10.73 -3.10
C SER A 6 -23.34 -9.61 -2.13
N SER A 7 -23.66 -9.94 -0.89
CA SER A 7 -24.01 -8.95 0.13
C SER A 7 -22.86 -7.99 0.45
N VAL A 8 -21.63 -8.55 0.58
CA VAL A 8 -20.41 -7.74 0.78
C VAL A 8 -20.10 -6.89 -0.43
N PHE A 9 -20.34 -7.39 -1.65
CA PHE A 9 -20.13 -6.63 -2.89
C PHE A 9 -21.01 -5.37 -2.94
N TYR A 10 -22.32 -5.51 -2.75
CA TYR A 10 -23.21 -4.36 -2.78
C TYR A 10 -22.94 -3.36 -1.67
N PHE A 11 -22.64 -3.86 -0.46
CA PHE A 11 -22.25 -3.00 0.65
C PHE A 11 -20.95 -2.24 0.36
N ASN A 12 -19.91 -2.93 -0.15
CA ASN A 12 -18.62 -2.32 -0.45
C ASN A 12 -18.73 -1.27 -1.55
N VAL A 13 -19.49 -1.54 -2.61
CA VAL A 13 -19.72 -0.56 -3.69
C VAL A 13 -20.48 0.66 -3.16
N ALA A 14 -21.54 0.45 -2.36
CA ALA A 14 -22.28 1.54 -1.74
C ALA A 14 -21.41 2.37 -0.81
N PHE A 15 -20.60 1.71 0.02
CA PHE A 15 -19.66 2.38 0.94
C PHE A 15 -18.59 3.18 0.19
N CYS A 16 -17.99 2.62 -0.85
CA CYS A 16 -17.03 3.33 -1.69
C CYS A 16 -17.66 4.54 -2.41
N LEU A 17 -18.93 4.43 -2.82
CA LEU A 17 -19.66 5.54 -3.41
C LEU A 17 -19.89 6.67 -2.40
N VAL A 18 -20.28 6.35 -1.18
CA VAL A 18 -20.43 7.32 -0.08
C VAL A 18 -19.11 8.01 0.22
N LEU A 19 -18.02 7.25 0.31
CA LEU A 19 -16.68 7.81 0.50
C LEU A 19 -16.27 8.73 -0.65
N TYR A 20 -16.55 8.35 -1.89
CA TYR A 20 -16.28 9.19 -3.06
C TYR A 20 -17.07 10.48 -3.02
N ILE A 21 -18.36 10.44 -2.70
CA ILE A 21 -19.22 11.63 -2.56
C ILE A 21 -18.66 12.54 -1.44
N GLY A 22 -18.30 11.96 -0.28
CA GLY A 22 -17.66 12.70 0.80
C GLY A 22 -16.37 13.39 0.36
N LEU A 23 -15.49 12.67 -0.34
CA LEU A 23 -14.24 13.21 -0.88
C LEU A 23 -14.49 14.30 -1.95
N PHE A 24 -15.50 14.13 -2.78
CA PHE A 24 -15.89 15.09 -3.82
C PHE A 24 -16.28 16.44 -3.20
N PHE A 25 -17.07 16.43 -2.12
CA PHE A 25 -17.45 17.64 -1.39
C PHE A 25 -16.32 18.18 -0.51
N ALA A 26 -15.45 17.31 0.01
CA ALA A 26 -14.28 17.73 0.80
C ALA A 26 -13.15 18.29 -0.06
N SER A 27 -13.13 18.03 -1.38
CA SER A 27 -12.03 18.43 -2.28
C SER A 27 -11.72 19.94 -2.28
N PRO A 28 -12.71 20.89 -2.21
CA PRO A 28 -12.40 22.31 -2.12
C PRO A 28 -11.75 22.70 -0.78
N LEU A 29 -12.16 22.02 0.32
CA LEU A 29 -11.57 22.26 1.64
C LEU A 29 -10.11 21.80 1.67
N ILE A 30 -9.82 20.62 1.14
CA ILE A 30 -8.46 20.08 1.02
C ILE A 30 -7.60 21.02 0.18
N SER A 31 -8.10 21.47 -0.98
CA SER A 31 -7.41 22.41 -1.87
C SER A 31 -7.05 23.72 -1.17
N ARG A 32 -7.94 24.26 -0.33
CA ARG A 32 -7.68 25.46 0.47
C ARG A 32 -6.58 25.24 1.50
N ILE A 33 -6.58 24.11 2.19
CA ILE A 33 -5.56 23.75 3.19
C ILE A 33 -4.17 23.64 2.54
N TYR A 34 -4.08 23.10 1.33
CA TYR A 34 -2.82 22.96 0.57
C TYR A 34 -2.47 24.19 -0.28
N GLY A 35 -3.32 25.21 -0.34
CA GLY A 35 -3.09 26.42 -1.12
C GLY A 35 -2.99 26.21 -2.63
N SER A 36 -3.54 25.13 -3.16
CA SER A 36 -3.39 24.71 -4.56
C SER A 36 -4.75 24.44 -5.21
N PRO A 37 -5.33 25.41 -5.96
CA PRO A 37 -6.64 25.27 -6.60
C PRO A 37 -6.74 24.10 -7.58
N ASP A 38 -5.64 23.76 -8.24
CA ASP A 38 -5.56 22.67 -9.22
C ASP A 38 -5.79 21.27 -8.60
N LEU A 39 -5.74 21.16 -7.28
CA LEU A 39 -6.00 19.89 -6.57
C LEU A 39 -7.47 19.48 -6.63
N VAL A 40 -8.42 20.41 -6.75
CA VAL A 40 -9.86 20.09 -6.75
C VAL A 40 -10.22 19.11 -7.88
N PRO A 41 -9.94 19.42 -9.16
CA PRO A 41 -10.26 18.51 -10.24
C PRO A 41 -9.45 17.20 -10.16
N VAL A 42 -8.19 17.26 -9.72
CA VAL A 42 -7.34 16.09 -9.55
C VAL A 42 -7.90 15.14 -8.49
N ILE A 43 -8.30 15.63 -7.31
CA ILE A 43 -8.87 14.84 -6.24
C ILE A 43 -10.20 14.19 -6.68
N ARG A 44 -11.05 14.95 -7.39
CA ARG A 44 -12.34 14.45 -7.88
C ARG A 44 -12.17 13.32 -8.89
N VAL A 45 -11.25 13.46 -9.83
CA VAL A 45 -11.01 12.43 -10.85
C VAL A 45 -10.28 11.22 -10.26
N LEU A 46 -9.23 11.43 -9.44
CA LEU A 46 -8.56 10.34 -8.74
C LEU A 46 -9.49 9.62 -7.76
N GLY A 47 -10.43 10.32 -7.14
CA GLY A 47 -11.43 9.73 -6.26
C GLY A 47 -12.26 8.64 -6.93
N LEU A 48 -12.45 8.67 -8.25
CA LEU A 48 -13.13 7.61 -9.00
C LEU A 48 -12.43 6.25 -8.85
N THR A 49 -11.13 6.24 -8.57
CA THR A 49 -10.39 4.99 -8.31
C THR A 49 -10.94 4.24 -7.09
N ILE A 50 -11.52 4.95 -6.11
CA ILE A 50 -12.16 4.36 -4.93
C ILE A 50 -13.37 3.53 -5.36
N VAL A 51 -14.21 4.06 -6.24
CA VAL A 51 -15.40 3.36 -6.75
C VAL A 51 -14.99 2.16 -7.59
N VAL A 52 -14.02 2.33 -8.50
CA VAL A 52 -13.49 1.25 -9.32
C VAL A 52 -12.87 0.13 -8.45
N SER A 53 -12.13 0.52 -7.39
CA SER A 53 -11.58 -0.44 -6.43
C SER A 53 -12.67 -1.15 -5.63
N GLY A 54 -13.76 -0.45 -5.27
CA GLY A 54 -14.91 -1.06 -4.61
C GLY A 54 -15.52 -2.21 -5.42
N VAL A 55 -15.61 -2.04 -6.73
CA VAL A 55 -16.09 -3.08 -7.67
C VAL A 55 -15.10 -4.25 -7.77
N LYS A 56 -13.80 -3.99 -7.63
CA LYS A 56 -12.72 -4.98 -7.77
C LYS A 56 -12.48 -5.81 -6.51
N ASN A 57 -12.60 -5.23 -5.32
CA ASN A 57 -12.12 -5.81 -4.06
C ASN A 57 -12.69 -7.20 -3.76
N VAL A 58 -13.98 -7.43 -4.03
CA VAL A 58 -14.61 -8.74 -3.80
C VAL A 58 -14.08 -9.79 -4.76
N GLN A 59 -13.81 -9.41 -6.01
CA GLN A 59 -13.17 -10.30 -6.99
C GLN A 59 -11.76 -10.69 -6.54
N GLN A 60 -11.00 -9.75 -5.99
CA GLN A 60 -9.67 -10.02 -5.43
C GLN A 60 -9.75 -10.97 -4.23
N ALA A 61 -10.71 -10.77 -3.32
CA ALA A 61 -10.93 -11.65 -2.19
C ALA A 61 -11.30 -13.08 -2.62
N TYR A 62 -12.11 -13.22 -3.67
CA TYR A 62 -12.46 -14.51 -4.26
C TYR A 62 -11.23 -15.23 -4.85
N VAL A 63 -10.42 -14.51 -5.63
CA VAL A 63 -9.18 -15.03 -6.22
C VAL A 63 -8.17 -15.44 -5.15
N ALA A 64 -8.02 -14.65 -4.10
CA ALA A 64 -7.14 -14.96 -2.98
C ALA A 64 -7.60 -16.24 -2.25
N LYS A 65 -8.90 -16.37 -1.98
CA LYS A 65 -9.48 -17.57 -1.34
C LYS A 65 -9.32 -18.84 -2.19
N THR A 66 -9.45 -18.70 -3.51
CA THR A 66 -9.33 -19.83 -4.46
C THR A 66 -7.90 -20.09 -4.90
N MET A 67 -6.92 -19.39 -4.35
CA MET A 67 -5.48 -19.52 -4.66
C MET A 67 -5.15 -19.34 -6.15
N GLN A 68 -5.96 -18.60 -6.89
CA GLN A 68 -5.78 -18.39 -8.35
C GLN A 68 -4.85 -17.21 -8.65
N PHE A 69 -3.68 -17.16 -8.02
CA PHE A 69 -2.72 -16.05 -8.11
C PHE A 69 -2.25 -15.73 -9.53
N ARG A 70 -2.30 -16.70 -10.47
CA ARG A 70 -1.99 -16.48 -11.88
C ARG A 70 -2.90 -15.40 -12.51
N ARG A 71 -4.18 -15.38 -12.15
CA ARG A 71 -5.14 -14.36 -12.64
C ARG A 71 -4.81 -12.99 -12.08
N PHE A 72 -4.41 -12.96 -10.83
CA PHE A 72 -3.96 -11.73 -10.16
C PHE A 72 -2.73 -11.12 -10.86
N PHE A 73 -1.74 -11.97 -11.17
CA PHE A 73 -0.53 -11.56 -11.87
C PHE A 73 -0.85 -10.94 -13.24
N PHE A 74 -1.65 -11.62 -14.08
CA PHE A 74 -2.01 -11.11 -15.40
C PHE A 74 -2.87 -9.83 -15.35
N SER A 75 -3.75 -9.68 -14.36
CA SER A 75 -4.55 -8.45 -14.21
C SER A 75 -3.68 -7.27 -13.83
N THR A 76 -2.74 -7.46 -12.91
CA THR A 76 -1.83 -6.41 -12.48
C THR A 76 -0.83 -6.05 -13.59
N LEU A 77 -0.26 -7.06 -14.25
CA LEU A 77 0.67 -6.85 -15.36
C LEU A 77 0.00 -6.10 -16.52
N GLY A 78 -1.20 -6.55 -16.93
CA GLY A 78 -1.97 -5.90 -17.98
C GLY A 78 -2.33 -4.45 -17.64
N GLY A 79 -2.82 -4.20 -16.41
CA GLY A 79 -3.10 -2.85 -15.93
C GLY A 79 -1.87 -1.94 -15.97
N THR A 80 -0.72 -2.43 -15.51
CA THR A 80 0.52 -1.66 -15.48
C THR A 80 1.06 -1.37 -16.87
N LEU A 81 1.16 -2.38 -17.74
CA LEU A 81 1.66 -2.19 -19.10
C LEU A 81 0.81 -1.22 -19.91
N PHE A 82 -0.53 -1.37 -19.83
CA PHE A 82 -1.46 -0.49 -20.53
C PHE A 82 -1.38 0.94 -20.04
N SER A 83 -1.29 1.14 -18.72
CA SER A 83 -1.19 2.45 -18.12
C SER A 83 0.13 3.17 -18.44
N VAL A 84 1.25 2.44 -18.47
CA VAL A 84 2.56 3.00 -18.85
C VAL A 84 2.57 3.42 -20.32
N GLY A 85 1.99 2.62 -21.22
CA GLY A 85 1.87 2.96 -22.64
C GLY A 85 1.14 4.26 -22.87
N ILE A 86 0.01 4.47 -22.16
CA ILE A 86 -0.78 5.70 -22.25
C ILE A 86 -0.02 6.89 -21.64
N THR A 87 0.65 6.71 -20.51
CA THR A 87 1.46 7.77 -19.91
C THR A 87 2.56 8.26 -20.86
N MET A 88 3.18 7.36 -21.60
CA MET A 88 4.16 7.73 -22.63
C MET A 88 3.55 8.47 -23.81
N ALA A 89 2.32 8.12 -24.22
CA ALA A 89 1.59 8.82 -25.27
C ALA A 89 1.16 10.24 -24.88
N TYR A 90 0.83 10.46 -23.61
CA TYR A 90 0.39 11.73 -23.07
C TYR A 90 1.54 12.60 -22.51
N ARG A 91 2.75 12.49 -23.05
CA ARG A 91 3.87 13.39 -22.72
C ARG A 91 3.49 14.84 -22.97
N GLY A 92 3.55 15.65 -21.91
CA GLY A 92 3.21 17.09 -22.00
C GLY A 92 1.95 17.50 -21.23
N PHE A 93 1.11 16.56 -20.82
CA PHE A 93 -0.09 16.85 -20.02
C PHE A 93 0.17 16.95 -18.49
N GLY A 94 1.44 16.94 -18.06
CA GLY A 94 1.83 17.14 -16.66
C GLY A 94 1.14 16.18 -15.70
N ILE A 95 0.49 16.72 -14.65
CA ILE A 95 -0.18 15.92 -13.61
C ILE A 95 -1.34 15.06 -14.15
N TRP A 96 -2.00 15.49 -15.22
CA TRP A 96 -3.12 14.74 -15.80
C TRP A 96 -2.69 13.44 -16.46
N ALA A 97 -1.45 13.32 -16.91
CA ALA A 97 -0.91 12.04 -17.39
C ALA A 97 -0.84 11.01 -16.25
N LEU A 98 -0.46 11.41 -15.04
CA LEU A 98 -0.42 10.55 -13.86
C LEU A 98 -1.82 10.18 -13.37
N VAL A 99 -2.76 11.12 -13.42
CA VAL A 99 -4.17 10.87 -13.06
C VAL A 99 -4.78 9.84 -14.03
N ALA A 100 -4.59 10.04 -15.33
CA ALA A 100 -5.05 9.10 -16.35
C ALA A 100 -4.40 7.71 -16.17
N GLN A 101 -3.11 7.67 -15.90
CA GLN A 101 -2.38 6.42 -15.64
C GLN A 101 -3.02 5.62 -14.48
N GLN A 102 -3.26 6.26 -13.34
CA GLN A 102 -3.81 5.59 -12.18
C GLN A 102 -5.24 5.10 -12.42
N LEU A 103 -6.08 5.94 -13.03
CA LEU A 103 -7.46 5.59 -13.32
C LEU A 103 -7.54 4.43 -14.31
N LEU A 104 -6.75 4.46 -15.38
CA LEU A 104 -6.69 3.41 -16.37
C LEU A 104 -6.14 2.11 -15.81
N ASN A 105 -5.09 2.18 -14.99
CA ASN A 105 -4.57 1.00 -14.29
C ASN A 105 -5.67 0.34 -13.44
N ALA A 106 -6.39 1.13 -12.65
CA ALA A 106 -7.50 0.62 -11.84
C ALA A 106 -8.62 0.02 -12.72
N ALA A 107 -9.00 0.70 -13.80
CA ALA A 107 -10.07 0.26 -14.70
C ALA A 107 -9.69 -1.03 -15.46
N VAL A 108 -8.49 -1.09 -16.05
CA VAL A 108 -8.02 -2.26 -16.80
C VAL A 108 -7.84 -3.46 -15.87
N ASN A 109 -7.24 -3.27 -14.69
CA ASN A 109 -7.10 -4.32 -13.69
C ASN A 109 -8.48 -4.87 -13.28
N THR A 110 -9.44 -3.99 -13.04
CA THR A 110 -10.82 -4.38 -12.72
C THR A 110 -11.46 -5.15 -13.88
N ALA A 111 -11.36 -4.65 -15.11
CA ALA A 111 -11.90 -5.30 -16.29
C ALA A 111 -11.33 -6.71 -16.50
N ILE A 112 -10.01 -6.87 -16.39
CA ILE A 112 -9.37 -8.18 -16.54
C ILE A 112 -9.85 -9.16 -15.45
N LEU A 113 -9.97 -8.72 -14.20
CA LEU A 113 -10.51 -9.57 -13.14
C LEU A 113 -11.96 -9.98 -13.42
N TRP A 114 -12.81 -9.04 -13.86
CA TRP A 114 -14.19 -9.32 -14.18
C TRP A 114 -14.39 -10.27 -15.38
N LEU A 115 -13.45 -10.25 -16.33
CA LEU A 115 -13.45 -11.16 -17.48
C LEU A 115 -12.88 -12.55 -17.14
N THR A 116 -11.91 -12.61 -16.21
CA THR A 116 -11.19 -13.85 -15.92
C THR A 116 -11.74 -14.61 -14.73
N VAL A 117 -12.39 -13.92 -13.77
CA VAL A 117 -12.99 -14.54 -12.59
C VAL A 117 -14.39 -15.04 -12.92
N GLY A 118 -14.63 -16.32 -12.67
CA GLY A 118 -15.92 -16.96 -13.00
C GLY A 118 -17.07 -16.56 -12.05
N TRP A 119 -16.75 -15.97 -10.88
CA TRP A 119 -17.77 -15.52 -9.94
C TRP A 119 -18.32 -14.15 -10.35
N LYS A 120 -19.66 -14.03 -10.33
CA LYS A 120 -20.37 -12.77 -10.58
C LYS A 120 -21.37 -12.53 -9.44
N PRO A 121 -21.56 -11.26 -9.01
CA PRO A 121 -22.53 -10.95 -7.96
C PRO A 121 -23.94 -11.30 -8.43
N LYS A 122 -24.65 -12.02 -7.57
CA LYS A 122 -26.08 -12.32 -7.76
C LYS A 122 -26.91 -11.25 -7.04
N LEU A 123 -28.13 -10.98 -7.52
CA LEU A 123 -29.06 -10.04 -6.89
C LEU A 123 -29.65 -10.65 -5.60
N MET A 124 -28.78 -10.96 -4.65
CA MET A 124 -29.13 -11.49 -3.33
C MET A 124 -28.43 -10.65 -2.27
N PHE A 125 -29.19 -10.21 -1.27
CA PHE A 125 -28.68 -9.37 -0.20
C PHE A 125 -29.26 -9.82 1.15
N SER A 126 -28.41 -9.99 2.17
CA SER A 126 -28.82 -10.36 3.51
C SER A 126 -28.16 -9.44 4.54
N LEU A 127 -28.97 -8.56 5.17
CA LEU A 127 -28.52 -7.67 6.23
C LEU A 127 -28.02 -8.43 7.47
N GLN A 128 -28.63 -9.57 7.79
CA GLN A 128 -28.27 -10.35 8.97
C GLN A 128 -26.87 -10.94 8.86
N ARG A 129 -26.50 -11.52 7.71
CA ARG A 129 -25.16 -12.06 7.47
C ARG A 129 -24.14 -10.94 7.32
N LEU A 130 -24.50 -9.85 6.68
CA LEU A 130 -23.66 -8.66 6.55
C LEU A 130 -23.30 -8.08 7.93
N GLY A 131 -24.26 -8.01 8.86
CA GLY A 131 -24.01 -7.52 10.22
C GLY A 131 -22.91 -8.28 10.96
N GLY A 132 -22.89 -9.61 10.84
CA GLY A 132 -21.82 -10.45 11.40
C GLY A 132 -20.44 -10.17 10.79
N LEU A 133 -20.38 -10.03 9.45
CA LEU A 133 -19.13 -9.74 8.75
C LEU A 133 -18.62 -8.31 9.03
N VAL A 134 -19.53 -7.33 9.07
CA VAL A 134 -19.19 -5.95 9.40
C VAL A 134 -18.75 -5.81 10.86
N SER A 135 -19.37 -6.53 11.80
CA SER A 135 -18.98 -6.56 13.22
C SER A 135 -17.52 -7.03 13.44
N TYR A 136 -17.01 -7.89 12.57
CA TYR A 136 -15.61 -8.27 12.58
C TYR A 136 -14.76 -7.27 11.77
N GLY A 137 -15.22 -6.94 10.57
CA GLY A 137 -14.48 -6.12 9.61
C GLY A 137 -14.22 -4.67 10.07
N TRP A 138 -15.12 -4.05 10.85
CA TRP A 138 -14.91 -2.67 11.29
C TRP A 138 -13.71 -2.52 12.23
N LYS A 139 -13.41 -3.55 13.05
CA LYS A 139 -12.24 -3.56 13.92
C LYS A 139 -10.95 -3.55 13.10
N LEU A 140 -10.91 -4.39 12.05
CA LEU A 140 -9.78 -4.43 11.12
C LEU A 140 -9.65 -3.11 10.33
N LEU A 141 -10.78 -2.50 9.94
CA LEU A 141 -10.79 -1.22 9.26
C LEU A 141 -10.22 -0.10 10.14
N VAL A 142 -10.62 -0.02 11.41
CA VAL A 142 -10.08 0.97 12.35
C VAL A 142 -8.58 0.76 12.57
N SER A 143 -8.15 -0.48 12.77
CA SER A 143 -6.72 -0.78 12.90
C SER A 143 -5.94 -0.35 11.66
N ALA A 144 -6.41 -0.72 10.46
CA ALA A 144 -5.76 -0.34 9.20
C ALA A 144 -5.77 1.18 8.95
N LEU A 145 -6.81 1.89 9.38
CA LEU A 145 -6.85 3.36 9.32
C LEU A 145 -5.82 3.99 10.25
N LEU A 146 -5.72 3.51 11.49
CA LEU A 146 -4.73 4.00 12.44
C LEU A 146 -3.30 3.75 11.94
N ASP A 147 -3.02 2.56 11.42
CA ASP A 147 -1.74 2.23 10.80
C ASP A 147 -1.44 3.15 9.61
N THR A 148 -2.42 3.37 8.74
CA THR A 148 -2.25 4.24 7.57
C THR A 148 -1.99 5.70 7.99
N ILE A 149 -2.74 6.21 8.98
CA ILE A 149 -2.53 7.55 9.52
C ILE A 149 -1.12 7.66 10.12
N TYR A 150 -0.72 6.69 10.93
CA TYR A 150 0.61 6.65 11.53
C TYR A 150 1.73 6.67 10.48
N LEU A 151 1.61 5.86 9.45
CA LEU A 151 2.61 5.79 8.38
C LEU A 151 2.64 7.04 7.48
N LYS A 152 1.50 7.71 7.30
CA LYS A 152 1.36 8.83 6.36
C LYS A 152 1.36 10.22 7.03
N ILE A 153 1.31 10.29 8.36
CA ILE A 153 1.24 11.57 9.08
C ILE A 153 2.44 12.47 8.76
N SER A 154 3.64 11.90 8.66
CA SER A 154 4.85 12.64 8.30
C SER A 154 4.75 13.25 6.90
N GLN A 155 4.23 12.49 5.94
CA GLN A 155 4.01 12.98 4.58
C GLN A 155 2.96 14.09 4.53
N LEU A 156 1.90 13.98 5.33
CA LEU A 156 0.87 15.02 5.46
C LEU A 156 1.47 16.31 6.06
N VAL A 157 2.26 16.20 7.12
CA VAL A 157 2.90 17.36 7.77
C VAL A 157 3.88 18.05 6.82
N VAL A 158 4.71 17.27 6.10
CA VAL A 158 5.64 17.82 5.10
C VAL A 158 4.86 18.51 3.98
N GLY A 159 3.79 17.90 3.47
CA GLY A 159 2.96 18.49 2.42
C GLY A 159 2.22 19.76 2.83
N LEU A 160 1.93 19.93 4.13
CA LEU A 160 1.25 21.12 4.66
C LEU A 160 2.22 22.28 4.97
N LYS A 161 3.45 21.96 5.38
CA LYS A 161 4.42 22.95 5.89
C LYS A 161 5.49 23.35 4.86
N TYR A 162 5.77 22.49 3.90
CA TYR A 162 6.85 22.65 2.92
C TYR A 162 6.30 22.69 1.50
N THR A 163 7.18 22.84 0.52
CA THR A 163 6.78 22.89 -0.88
C THR A 163 6.40 21.49 -1.43
N SER A 164 5.64 21.49 -2.52
CA SER A 164 5.33 20.23 -3.24
C SER A 164 6.60 19.53 -3.74
N SER A 165 7.67 20.30 -4.04
CA SER A 165 8.97 19.75 -4.43
C SER A 165 9.64 19.05 -3.27
N ASP A 166 9.63 19.63 -2.06
CA ASP A 166 10.18 19.00 -0.86
C ASP A 166 9.45 17.70 -0.52
N LEU A 167 8.12 17.71 -0.63
CA LEU A 167 7.31 16.51 -0.44
C LEU A 167 7.67 15.42 -1.46
N ALA A 168 7.93 15.80 -2.72
CA ALA A 168 8.35 14.85 -3.75
C ALA A 168 9.73 14.26 -3.45
N PHE A 169 10.70 15.07 -3.01
CA PHE A 169 12.02 14.61 -2.62
C PHE A 169 11.97 13.69 -1.36
N TYR A 170 11.20 14.10 -0.36
CA TYR A 170 10.94 13.29 0.83
C TYR A 170 10.36 11.91 0.47
N ASN A 171 9.28 11.88 -0.30
CA ASN A 171 8.63 10.64 -0.71
C ASN A 171 9.54 9.75 -1.56
N LYS A 172 10.39 10.35 -2.41
CA LYS A 172 11.30 9.58 -3.27
C LYS A 172 12.45 8.96 -2.46
N GLY A 173 12.97 9.70 -1.48
CA GLY A 173 13.98 9.17 -0.54
C GLY A 173 13.44 8.00 0.27
N ASP A 174 12.24 8.12 0.81
CA ASP A 174 11.52 7.07 1.53
C ASP A 174 11.31 5.84 0.63
N GLN A 175 10.76 6.04 -0.57
CA GLN A 175 10.45 4.97 -1.52
C GLN A 175 11.66 4.12 -1.89
N LEU A 176 12.82 4.75 -2.14
CA LEU A 176 14.03 4.02 -2.53
C LEU A 176 14.55 3.14 -1.39
N CYS A 177 14.54 3.64 -0.17
CA CYS A 177 14.92 2.87 1.01
C CYS A 177 13.91 1.74 1.28
N MET A 178 12.61 2.04 1.20
CA MET A 178 11.53 1.11 1.49
C MET A 178 11.50 -0.09 0.54
N LEU A 179 11.85 0.11 -0.75
CA LEU A 179 11.99 -1.01 -1.70
C LEU A 179 12.95 -2.09 -1.20
N VAL A 180 14.06 -1.71 -0.60
CA VAL A 180 15.05 -2.67 -0.07
C VAL A 180 14.54 -3.31 1.22
N VAL A 181 13.99 -2.49 2.10
CA VAL A 181 13.43 -2.93 3.40
C VAL A 181 12.32 -3.95 3.20
N GLU A 182 11.34 -3.67 2.31
CA GLU A 182 10.20 -4.55 2.05
C GLU A 182 10.65 -5.92 1.50
N ASN A 183 11.60 -5.94 0.57
CA ASN A 183 12.11 -7.19 0.00
C ASN A 183 12.82 -8.06 1.05
N ILE A 184 13.62 -7.47 1.92
CA ILE A 184 14.32 -8.19 2.99
C ILE A 184 13.32 -8.67 4.04
N ASN A 185 12.44 -7.80 4.51
CA ASN A 185 11.47 -8.14 5.54
C ASN A 185 10.47 -9.20 5.08
N SER A 186 9.93 -9.10 3.87
CA SER A 186 9.01 -10.12 3.33
C SER A 186 9.65 -11.51 3.28
N SER A 187 10.94 -11.56 2.97
CA SER A 187 11.71 -12.82 2.97
C SER A 187 11.86 -13.40 4.38
N ILE A 188 12.12 -12.54 5.37
CA ILE A 188 12.25 -12.92 6.78
C ILE A 188 10.89 -13.34 7.34
N ASP A 189 9.84 -12.56 7.12
CA ASP A 189 8.49 -12.80 7.61
C ASP A 189 7.92 -14.13 7.10
N SER A 190 8.21 -14.47 5.85
CA SER A 190 7.77 -15.72 5.23
C SER A 190 8.28 -16.99 5.93
N VAL A 191 9.42 -16.88 6.60
CA VAL A 191 10.06 -17.99 7.34
C VAL A 191 9.82 -17.85 8.84
N LEU A 192 9.99 -16.66 9.38
CA LEU A 192 9.98 -16.44 10.83
C LEU A 192 8.60 -16.67 11.45
N LEU A 193 7.54 -16.17 10.84
CA LEU A 193 6.19 -16.26 11.39
C LEU A 193 5.70 -17.70 11.52
N PRO A 194 5.80 -18.57 10.50
CA PRO A 194 5.42 -19.98 10.63
C PRO A 194 6.23 -20.73 11.71
N VAL A 195 7.54 -20.45 11.77
CA VAL A 195 8.44 -21.11 12.74
C VAL A 195 8.11 -20.68 14.17
N LEU A 196 7.90 -19.38 14.41
CA LEU A 196 7.51 -18.89 15.73
C LEU A 196 6.12 -19.40 16.15
N SER A 197 5.19 -19.53 15.18
CA SER A 197 3.85 -20.07 15.46
C SER A 197 3.86 -21.56 15.81
N ALA A 198 4.80 -22.33 15.27
CA ALA A 198 4.97 -23.75 15.61
C ALA A 198 5.51 -23.96 17.03
N GLU A 199 6.27 -23.02 17.56
CA GLU A 199 6.93 -23.06 18.88
C GLU A 199 6.27 -22.13 19.91
N GLN A 200 5.03 -21.67 19.66
CA GLN A 200 4.33 -20.66 20.49
C GLN A 200 4.16 -21.06 21.96
N ASP A 201 4.15 -22.35 22.29
CA ASP A 201 3.98 -22.87 23.64
C ASP A 201 5.23 -22.73 24.51
N SER A 202 6.40 -22.49 23.91
CA SER A 202 7.69 -22.34 24.60
C SER A 202 8.22 -20.89 24.47
N ARG A 203 8.02 -20.09 25.53
CA ARG A 203 8.49 -18.71 25.57
C ARG A 203 10.00 -18.57 25.37
N ASP A 204 10.79 -19.51 25.89
CA ASP A 204 12.25 -19.45 25.77
C ASP A 204 12.70 -19.71 24.32
N HIS A 205 12.06 -20.66 23.63
CA HIS A 205 12.32 -20.90 22.19
C HIS A 205 11.91 -19.71 21.33
N VAL A 206 10.71 -19.15 21.53
CA VAL A 206 10.27 -17.93 20.82
C VAL A 206 11.25 -16.79 21.03
N ARG A 207 11.73 -16.57 22.26
CA ARG A 207 12.72 -15.53 22.58
C ARG A 207 14.07 -15.77 21.89
N GLU A 208 14.58 -16.99 21.91
CA GLU A 208 15.84 -17.34 21.27
C GLU A 208 15.76 -17.14 19.75
N MET A 209 14.69 -17.64 19.12
CA MET A 209 14.47 -17.53 17.68
C MET A 209 14.30 -16.07 17.24
N THR A 210 13.53 -15.28 18.00
CA THR A 210 13.39 -13.83 17.77
C THR A 210 14.73 -13.12 17.88
N SER A 211 15.54 -13.45 18.89
CA SER A 211 16.88 -12.88 19.06
C SER A 211 17.81 -13.24 17.88
N ARG A 212 17.78 -14.49 17.42
CA ARG A 212 18.53 -14.92 16.22
C ARG A 212 18.07 -14.19 14.98
N ALA A 213 16.75 -14.05 14.78
CA ALA A 213 16.19 -13.34 13.65
C ALA A 213 16.64 -11.87 13.65
N ILE A 214 16.56 -11.17 14.79
CA ILE A 214 17.02 -9.80 14.94
C ILE A 214 18.52 -9.69 14.57
N LYS A 215 19.37 -10.56 15.12
CA LYS A 215 20.81 -10.52 14.85
C LYS A 215 21.12 -10.73 13.37
N THR A 216 20.52 -11.75 12.75
CA THR A 216 20.76 -12.08 11.34
C THR A 216 20.24 -10.99 10.42
N SER A 217 19.01 -10.51 10.66
CA SER A 217 18.41 -9.45 9.86
C SER A 217 19.16 -8.14 9.98
N SER A 218 19.57 -7.76 11.20
CA SER A 218 20.35 -6.54 11.43
C SER A 218 21.74 -6.63 10.82
N TYR A 219 22.36 -7.81 10.84
CA TYR A 219 23.67 -8.02 10.21
C TYR A 219 23.64 -7.81 8.69
N ILE A 220 22.50 -8.05 8.04
CA ILE A 220 22.31 -7.79 6.62
C ILE A 220 21.86 -6.35 6.40
N MET A 221 20.85 -5.89 7.16
CA MET A 221 20.21 -4.59 6.93
C MET A 221 21.13 -3.41 7.23
N MET A 222 21.88 -3.45 8.34
CA MET A 222 22.73 -2.32 8.73
C MET A 222 23.83 -2.01 7.69
N PRO A 223 24.65 -2.97 7.24
CA PRO A 223 25.65 -2.67 6.22
C PRO A 223 25.04 -2.21 4.90
N LEU A 224 23.89 -2.80 4.52
CA LEU A 224 23.20 -2.44 3.29
C LEU A 224 22.69 -0.99 3.35
N MET A 225 22.02 -0.60 4.44
CA MET A 225 21.53 0.77 4.61
C MET A 225 22.66 1.78 4.73
N MET A 226 23.75 1.44 5.42
CA MET A 226 24.93 2.29 5.48
C MET A 226 25.58 2.44 4.09
N GLY A 227 25.70 1.35 3.34
CA GLY A 227 26.19 1.39 1.96
C GLY A 227 25.30 2.27 1.06
N MET A 228 23.97 2.13 1.16
CA MET A 228 23.03 2.99 0.44
C MET A 228 23.13 4.46 0.84
N ALA A 229 23.34 4.76 2.12
CA ALA A 229 23.50 6.13 2.60
C ALA A 229 24.78 6.78 2.04
N VAL A 230 25.90 6.05 2.01
CA VAL A 230 27.17 6.53 1.43
C VAL A 230 27.06 6.68 -0.09
N CYS A 231 26.42 5.73 -0.76
CA CYS A 231 26.23 5.73 -2.22
C CYS A 231 24.96 6.47 -2.66
N ALA A 232 24.29 7.24 -1.78
CA ALA A 232 23.01 7.87 -2.09
C ALA A 232 23.09 8.81 -3.31
N GLU A 233 24.11 9.64 -3.41
CA GLU A 233 24.27 10.56 -4.54
C GLU A 233 24.48 9.83 -5.88
N PRO A 234 25.47 8.92 -6.03
CA PRO A 234 25.63 8.19 -7.27
C PRO A 234 24.42 7.32 -7.61
N LEU A 235 23.72 6.73 -6.62
CA LEU A 235 22.50 5.98 -6.87
C LEU A 235 21.38 6.86 -7.44
N ILE A 236 21.18 8.06 -6.90
CA ILE A 236 20.16 8.98 -7.38
C ILE A 236 20.51 9.48 -8.80
N ARG A 237 21.77 9.80 -9.08
CA ARG A 237 22.21 10.17 -10.42
C ARG A 237 21.97 9.08 -11.45
N LEU A 238 22.26 7.83 -11.07
CA LEU A 238 22.12 6.67 -11.96
C LEU A 238 20.65 6.28 -12.20
N LEU A 239 19.84 6.23 -11.13
CA LEU A 239 18.47 5.70 -11.19
C LEU A 239 17.43 6.75 -11.58
N LEU A 240 17.67 8.03 -11.25
CA LEU A 240 16.72 9.09 -11.47
C LEU A 240 17.25 10.13 -12.46
N THR A 241 17.77 11.19 -12.03
CA THR A 241 18.46 12.23 -12.81
C THR A 241 19.01 13.28 -11.83
N GLU A 242 19.84 14.21 -12.30
CA GLU A 242 20.38 15.29 -11.45
C GLU A 242 19.31 16.15 -10.78
N LYS A 243 18.13 16.28 -11.39
CA LYS A 243 16.99 17.01 -10.83
C LYS A 243 16.56 16.46 -9.44
N TRP A 244 16.87 15.20 -9.16
CA TRP A 244 16.47 14.54 -7.91
C TRP A 244 17.57 14.55 -6.84
N LEU A 245 18.70 15.20 -7.08
CA LEU A 245 19.78 15.31 -6.08
C LEU A 245 19.35 15.88 -4.72
N PRO A 246 18.39 16.84 -4.63
CA PRO A 246 17.90 17.29 -3.33
C PRO A 246 17.23 16.17 -2.48
N CYS A 247 16.96 15.00 -3.07
CA CYS A 247 16.47 13.82 -2.36
C CYS A 247 17.56 13.12 -1.51
N VAL A 248 18.85 13.33 -1.78
CA VAL A 248 19.99 12.67 -1.11
C VAL A 248 19.92 12.76 0.41
N PRO A 249 19.78 13.94 1.03
CA PRO A 249 19.75 14.05 2.50
C PRO A 249 18.54 13.32 3.10
N TYR A 250 17.39 13.35 2.45
CA TYR A 250 16.22 12.59 2.90
C TYR A 250 16.47 11.08 2.86
N MET A 251 17.05 10.59 1.76
CA MET A 251 17.42 9.18 1.60
C MET A 251 18.41 8.74 2.68
N GLN A 252 19.42 9.55 3.00
CA GLN A 252 20.40 9.25 4.04
C GLN A 252 19.75 9.11 5.43
N VAL A 253 18.83 10.02 5.77
CA VAL A 253 18.09 9.96 7.04
C VAL A 253 17.20 8.71 7.08
N PHE A 254 16.51 8.37 5.99
CA PHE A 254 15.71 7.15 5.90
C PHE A 254 16.56 5.88 6.01
N CYS A 255 17.73 5.85 5.39
CA CYS A 255 18.66 4.73 5.54
C CYS A 255 19.07 4.53 7.01
N ALA A 256 19.38 5.61 7.73
CA ALA A 256 19.70 5.53 9.16
C ALA A 256 18.52 5.01 9.98
N MET A 257 17.31 5.47 9.70
CA MET A 257 16.09 5.04 10.39
C MET A 257 15.77 3.57 10.09
N TYR A 258 15.83 3.15 8.83
CA TYR A 258 15.50 1.81 8.40
C TYR A 258 16.55 0.75 8.72
N ALA A 259 17.79 1.14 9.05
CA ALA A 259 18.80 0.22 9.58
C ALA A 259 18.31 -0.52 10.83
N PHE A 260 17.41 0.10 11.62
CA PHE A 260 16.82 -0.48 12.83
C PHE A 260 15.47 -1.19 12.59
N TYR A 261 14.97 -1.24 11.37
CA TYR A 261 13.68 -1.83 11.05
C TYR A 261 13.55 -3.32 11.41
N PRO A 262 14.61 -4.16 11.33
CA PRO A 262 14.55 -5.55 11.75
C PRO A 262 14.15 -5.77 13.22
N LEU A 263 14.48 -4.81 14.10
CA LEU A 263 14.08 -4.84 15.51
C LEU A 263 12.56 -4.77 15.65
N HIS A 264 11.92 -3.91 14.85
CA HIS A 264 10.49 -3.75 14.86
C HIS A 264 9.79 -5.00 14.29
N THR A 265 10.21 -5.47 13.12
CA THR A 265 9.59 -6.58 12.40
C THR A 265 9.66 -7.90 13.20
N ALA A 266 10.82 -8.24 13.75
CA ALA A 266 10.98 -9.48 14.48
C ALA A 266 10.17 -9.49 15.79
N ASN A 267 10.13 -8.36 16.52
CA ASN A 267 9.30 -8.24 17.72
C ASN A 267 7.80 -8.32 17.41
N LEU A 268 7.36 -7.66 16.33
CA LEU A 268 5.97 -7.72 15.89
C LEU A 268 5.55 -9.16 15.52
N ASN A 269 6.41 -9.91 14.83
CA ASN A 269 6.15 -11.31 14.50
C ASN A 269 6.09 -12.20 15.74
N ALA A 270 6.96 -11.97 16.73
CA ALA A 270 6.90 -12.69 18.00
C ALA A 270 5.58 -12.44 18.75
N ILE A 271 5.13 -11.18 18.81
CA ILE A 271 3.85 -10.81 19.44
C ILE A 271 2.67 -11.48 18.72
N LYS A 272 2.66 -11.44 17.38
CA LYS A 272 1.63 -12.09 16.57
C LYS A 272 1.62 -13.62 16.75
N ALA A 273 2.78 -14.25 16.78
CA ALA A 273 2.91 -15.68 16.99
C ALA A 273 2.39 -16.15 18.37
N MET A 274 2.55 -15.30 19.40
CA MET A 274 2.00 -15.55 20.74
C MET A 274 0.49 -15.25 20.87
N GLY A 275 -0.20 -14.91 19.78
CA GLY A 275 -1.65 -14.65 19.77
C GLY A 275 -2.06 -13.28 20.30
N HIS A 276 -1.14 -12.38 20.53
CA HIS A 276 -1.40 -11.00 20.95
C HIS A 276 -1.36 -10.06 19.73
N SER A 277 -2.45 -10.04 18.96
CA SER A 277 -2.57 -9.19 17.75
C SER A 277 -3.57 -8.05 17.94
#